data_27c6b7451344c347270216014bf90425
#
_entry.id   27c6b7451344c347270216014bf90425
#
_cell.length_a   1.000
_cell.length_b   1.000
_cell.length_c   1.000
_cell.angle_alpha   90.00
_cell.angle_beta   90.00
_cell.angle_gamma   90.00
#
_symmetry.space_group_name_H-M   'P 1'
#
loop_
_entity.id
_entity.type
_entity.pdbx_description
1 polymer ?
#
loop_
_entity_poly.entity_id
_entity_poly.type
_entity_poly.pdbx_seq_one_letter_code
_entity_poly.pdbx_strand_id
1 'polypeptide(L)'
;QRQMCIRDRIPNVNGMRTDVVDALKELKVPVLRWPGGCFADEYHWKDGVGPKDKRKKMVNTNWGGVTEDNSFGTHEFFELCEQLGCKTYVNGNVGSGTVQEMSEWVEYITFEGVSPMADLRKQNGHEKPWKIDFFGVGNENWGCGGNMTPEYYANLYRRYQTYVRQYHQ
;
A
#
# COMPACT_ATOMS: atom_id res chain seq x y z
N GLN A 1 -6.59 18.35 18.53
CA GLN A 1 -5.39 19.21 18.79
C GLN A 1 -4.40 18.58 19.78
N ARG A 2 -4.88 17.96 20.89
CA ARG A 2 -3.97 17.36 21.89
C ARG A 2 -3.21 16.12 21.37
N GLN A 3 -3.80 15.32 20.49
CA GLN A 3 -3.14 14.14 19.92
C GLN A 3 -2.06 14.49 18.89
N MET A 4 -2.23 15.55 18.11
CA MET A 4 -1.20 16.06 17.20
C MET A 4 0.06 16.51 17.96
N CYS A 5 -0.12 17.26 19.05
CA CYS A 5 1.02 17.73 19.86
C CYS A 5 1.82 16.62 20.55
N ILE A 6 1.24 15.43 20.76
CA ILE A 6 1.96 14.28 21.34
C ILE A 6 2.76 13.55 20.26
N ARG A 7 2.22 13.38 19.07
CA ARG A 7 2.90 12.75 17.93
C ARG A 7 4.14 13.52 17.49
N ASP A 8 4.06 14.85 17.48
CA ASP A 8 5.18 15.72 17.09
C ASP A 8 6.36 15.71 18.10
N ARG A 9 6.14 15.21 19.33
CA ARG A 9 7.15 15.12 20.38
C ARG A 9 7.87 13.78 20.45
N ILE A 10 7.35 12.75 19.76
CA ILE A 10 8.00 11.44 19.71
C ILE A 10 9.11 11.50 18.65
N PRO A 11 10.36 11.13 18.99
CA PRO A 11 11.44 11.11 18.02
C PRO A 11 11.05 10.27 16.78
N ASN A 12 11.17 10.89 15.60
CA ASN A 12 10.80 10.24 14.34
C ASN A 12 11.67 10.74 13.19
N VAL A 13 11.75 9.93 12.12
CA VAL A 13 12.31 10.31 10.84
C VAL A 13 11.22 10.19 9.80
N ASN A 14 10.87 11.27 9.16
CA ASN A 14 9.80 11.33 8.13
C ASN A 14 8.48 10.69 8.61
N GLY A 15 8.11 10.90 9.87
CA GLY A 15 6.89 10.38 10.48
C GLY A 15 7.00 8.94 11.02
N MET A 16 8.12 8.25 10.80
CA MET A 16 8.39 6.91 11.34
C MET A 16 9.09 7.03 12.69
N ARG A 17 8.49 6.46 13.75
CA ARG A 17 9.08 6.48 15.11
C ARG A 17 10.44 5.79 15.09
N THR A 18 11.47 6.47 15.58
CA THR A 18 12.85 5.94 15.58
C THR A 18 12.99 4.68 16.42
N ASP A 19 12.35 4.61 17.57
CA ASP A 19 12.38 3.43 18.45
C ASP A 19 11.77 2.19 17.77
N VAL A 20 10.68 2.36 17.04
CA VAL A 20 10.03 1.27 16.29
C VAL A 20 10.89 0.83 15.12
N VAL A 21 11.42 1.78 14.34
CA VAL A 21 12.30 1.48 13.22
C VAL A 21 13.57 0.74 13.68
N ASP A 22 14.17 1.18 14.79
CA ASP A 22 15.36 0.54 15.35
C ASP A 22 15.07 -0.90 15.80
N ALA A 23 13.95 -1.14 16.48
CA ALA A 23 13.51 -2.48 16.86
C ALA A 23 13.29 -3.39 15.63
N LEU A 24 12.67 -2.87 14.58
CA LEU A 24 12.47 -3.61 13.32
C LEU A 24 13.80 -3.91 12.60
N LYS A 25 14.77 -3.00 12.67
CA LYS A 25 16.12 -3.24 12.13
C LYS A 25 16.84 -4.37 12.86
N GLU A 26 16.69 -4.47 14.18
CA GLU A 26 17.24 -5.58 14.97
C GLU A 26 16.69 -6.93 14.53
N LEU A 27 15.42 -6.99 14.11
CA LEU A 27 14.79 -8.19 13.56
C LEU A 27 15.34 -8.57 12.17
N LYS A 28 16.11 -7.70 11.52
CA LYS A 28 16.64 -7.89 10.15
C LYS A 28 15.56 -8.32 9.15
N VAL A 29 14.45 -7.60 9.15
CA VAL A 29 13.30 -7.86 8.28
C VAL A 29 13.75 -7.93 6.82
N PRO A 30 13.64 -9.09 6.12
CA PRO A 30 14.10 -9.21 4.74
C PRO A 30 13.11 -8.64 3.73
N VAL A 31 11.81 -8.72 4.02
CA VAL A 31 10.71 -8.27 3.17
C VAL A 31 9.61 -7.72 4.06
N LEU A 32 9.04 -6.58 3.70
CA LEU A 32 7.85 -6.04 4.34
C LEU A 32 6.67 -6.09 3.37
N ARG A 33 5.54 -6.67 3.82
CA ARG A 33 4.30 -6.75 3.05
C ARG A 33 3.28 -5.73 3.56
N TRP A 34 2.65 -5.03 2.62
CA TRP A 34 1.57 -4.08 2.90
C TRP A 34 0.70 -3.83 1.64
N PRO A 35 -0.61 -3.51 1.75
CA PRO A 35 -1.44 -3.79 2.92
C PRO A 35 -1.50 -5.28 3.19
N GLY A 36 -1.86 -5.67 4.43
CA GLY A 36 -1.84 -7.07 4.84
C GLY A 36 -3.20 -7.63 5.24
N GLY A 37 -3.30 -8.96 5.24
CA GLY A 37 -4.49 -9.67 5.67
C GLY A 37 -5.73 -9.35 4.84
N CYS A 38 -6.90 -9.60 5.42
CA CYS A 38 -8.20 -9.36 4.79
C CYS A 38 -8.44 -7.90 4.41
N PHE A 39 -7.78 -6.97 5.08
CA PHE A 39 -7.83 -5.54 4.76
C PHE A 39 -7.34 -5.23 3.34
N ALA A 40 -6.40 -6.01 2.80
CA ALA A 40 -5.85 -5.79 1.47
C ALA A 40 -6.92 -5.80 0.37
N ASP A 41 -7.95 -6.64 0.50
CA ASP A 41 -9.04 -6.77 -0.48
C ASP A 41 -10.21 -5.80 -0.23
N GLU A 42 -10.06 -4.90 0.74
CA GLU A 42 -10.97 -3.77 0.99
C GLU A 42 -10.27 -2.42 0.86
N TYR A 43 -8.93 -2.41 0.71
CA TYR A 43 -8.13 -1.20 0.64
C TYR A 43 -8.11 -0.60 -0.76
N HIS A 44 -8.49 0.68 -0.84
CA HIS A 44 -8.44 1.48 -2.05
C HIS A 44 -7.26 2.45 -1.96
N TRP A 45 -6.20 2.20 -2.71
CA TRP A 45 -4.91 2.87 -2.55
C TRP A 45 -4.96 4.39 -2.72
N LYS A 46 -5.87 4.91 -3.56
CA LYS A 46 -6.06 6.36 -3.75
C LYS A 46 -6.53 7.07 -2.48
N ASP A 47 -7.21 6.37 -1.59
CA ASP A 47 -7.64 6.90 -0.30
C ASP A 47 -6.46 7.13 0.66
N GLY A 48 -5.31 6.49 0.41
CA GLY A 48 -4.12 6.55 1.23
C GLY A 48 -2.97 7.41 0.66
N VAL A 49 -3.23 8.25 -0.35
CA VAL A 49 -2.24 9.15 -0.93
C VAL A 49 -2.69 10.60 -0.86
N GLY A 50 -1.75 11.54 -1.05
CA GLY A 50 -2.01 12.97 -0.90
C GLY A 50 -2.00 13.47 0.56
N PRO A 51 -2.45 14.70 0.82
CA PRO A 51 -2.45 15.29 2.15
C PRO A 51 -3.21 14.46 3.17
N LYS A 52 -2.58 14.15 4.32
CA LYS A 52 -3.13 13.22 5.31
C LYS A 52 -4.48 13.67 5.89
N ASP A 53 -4.69 14.95 6.05
CA ASP A 53 -5.93 15.54 6.56
C ASP A 53 -7.12 15.41 5.58
N LYS A 54 -6.82 15.13 4.32
CA LYS A 54 -7.83 14.96 3.25
C LYS A 54 -8.07 13.50 2.87
N ARG A 55 -7.31 12.56 3.46
CA ARG A 55 -7.45 11.15 3.17
C ARG A 55 -8.79 10.63 3.70
N LYS A 56 -9.41 9.77 2.91
CA LYS A 56 -10.70 9.18 3.23
C LYS A 56 -10.57 8.23 4.42
N LYS A 57 -11.52 8.32 5.35
CA LYS A 57 -11.63 7.37 6.46
C LYS A 57 -12.50 6.19 6.06
N MET A 58 -12.19 5.02 6.59
CA MET A 58 -12.98 3.81 6.39
C MET A 58 -13.09 3.01 7.68
N VAL A 59 -14.09 2.15 7.75
CA VAL A 59 -14.25 1.22 8.87
C VAL A 59 -13.54 -0.09 8.52
N ASN A 60 -12.63 -0.53 9.38
CA ASN A 60 -12.00 -1.84 9.25
C ASN A 60 -12.89 -2.91 9.89
N THR A 61 -13.71 -3.55 9.09
CA THR A 61 -14.68 -4.55 9.56
C THR A 61 -14.03 -5.88 9.93
N ASN A 62 -12.81 -6.14 9.45
CA ASN A 62 -12.08 -7.38 9.75
C ASN A 62 -11.38 -7.33 11.12
N TRP A 63 -11.05 -6.12 11.60
CA TRP A 63 -10.25 -5.94 12.80
C TRP A 63 -10.92 -4.96 13.78
N GLY A 64 -11.95 -5.44 14.44
CA GLY A 64 -12.60 -4.74 15.56
C GLY A 64 -13.46 -3.52 15.21
N GLY A 65 -13.79 -3.29 13.95
CA GLY A 65 -14.64 -2.17 13.53
C GLY A 65 -14.00 -0.79 13.77
N VAL A 66 -12.67 -0.73 13.86
CA VAL A 66 -11.97 0.54 14.07
C VAL A 66 -12.00 1.42 12.82
N THR A 67 -11.95 2.73 13.02
CA THR A 67 -11.84 3.67 11.92
C THR A 67 -10.38 3.80 11.49
N GLU A 68 -10.10 3.41 10.26
CA GLU A 68 -8.83 3.67 9.60
C GLU A 68 -8.83 5.08 9.01
N ASP A 69 -7.82 5.86 9.30
CA ASP A 69 -7.68 7.24 8.81
C ASP A 69 -6.83 7.35 7.55
N ASN A 70 -6.30 6.22 7.06
CA ASN A 70 -5.39 6.12 5.92
C ASN A 70 -4.13 7.00 6.04
N SER A 71 -3.71 7.32 7.27
CA SER A 71 -2.50 8.10 7.53
C SER A 71 -1.22 7.36 7.14
N PHE A 72 -1.28 6.02 7.06
CA PHE A 72 -0.24 5.17 6.52
C PHE A 72 -0.68 4.64 5.16
N GLY A 73 -0.09 5.13 4.09
CA GLY A 73 -0.41 4.77 2.71
C GLY A 73 0.84 4.41 1.92
N THR A 74 0.76 4.51 0.61
CA THR A 74 1.85 4.13 -0.31
C THR A 74 3.18 4.82 0.02
N HIS A 75 3.17 6.13 0.18
CA HIS A 75 4.39 6.90 0.47
C HIS A 75 5.02 6.49 1.80
N GLU A 76 4.21 6.33 2.84
CA GLU A 76 4.67 5.92 4.17
C GLU A 76 5.22 4.49 4.18
N PHE A 77 4.61 3.59 3.41
CA PHE A 77 5.10 2.22 3.27
C PHE A 77 6.50 2.17 2.65
N PHE A 78 6.70 2.85 1.53
CA PHE A 78 8.00 2.88 0.85
C PHE A 78 9.06 3.60 1.68
N GLU A 79 8.70 4.68 2.37
CA GLU A 79 9.59 5.35 3.33
C GLU A 79 10.06 4.40 4.43
N LEU A 80 9.14 3.62 5.01
CA LEU A 80 9.49 2.62 6.02
C LEU A 80 10.43 1.55 5.45
N CYS A 81 10.15 1.05 4.25
CA CYS A 81 11.02 0.06 3.60
C CYS A 81 12.43 0.60 3.32
N GLU A 82 12.54 1.85 2.90
CA GLU A 82 13.84 2.51 2.71
C GLU A 82 14.62 2.63 4.01
N GLN A 83 13.98 3.05 5.09
CA GLN A 83 14.62 3.15 6.41
C GLN A 83 15.06 1.79 6.94
N LEU A 84 14.31 0.72 6.69
CA LEU A 84 14.63 -0.65 7.09
C LEU A 84 15.67 -1.31 6.17
N GLY A 85 15.81 -0.83 4.93
CA GLY A 85 16.64 -1.48 3.91
C GLY A 85 16.12 -2.84 3.49
N CYS A 86 14.80 -3.06 3.53
CA CYS A 86 14.16 -4.32 3.20
C CYS A 86 13.50 -4.29 1.82
N LYS A 87 13.20 -5.48 1.27
CA LYS A 87 12.42 -5.62 0.05
C LYS A 87 10.96 -5.26 0.27
N THR A 88 10.31 -4.84 -0.80
CA THR A 88 8.91 -4.40 -0.80
C THR A 88 7.99 -5.49 -1.34
N TYR A 89 6.90 -5.75 -0.64
CA TYR A 89 5.83 -6.61 -1.10
C TYR A 89 4.51 -5.83 -1.03
N VAL A 90 4.02 -5.37 -2.17
CA VAL A 90 2.74 -4.67 -2.29
C VAL A 90 1.63 -5.66 -2.59
N ASN A 91 0.50 -5.57 -1.88
CA ASN A 91 -0.61 -6.49 -2.03
C ASN A 91 -1.83 -5.77 -2.62
N GLY A 92 -2.24 -6.17 -3.83
CA GLY A 92 -3.35 -5.57 -4.55
C GLY A 92 -4.71 -6.08 -4.10
N ASN A 93 -5.76 -5.30 -4.40
CA ASN A 93 -7.15 -5.56 -4.05
C ASN A 93 -7.90 -6.22 -5.21
N VAL A 94 -8.20 -7.50 -5.07
CA VAL A 94 -9.05 -8.28 -6.03
C VAL A 94 -10.49 -8.41 -5.52
N GLY A 95 -10.69 -8.25 -4.23
CA GLY A 95 -12.01 -8.42 -3.59
C GLY A 95 -12.99 -7.32 -3.95
N SER A 96 -12.71 -6.09 -3.54
CA SER A 96 -13.58 -4.91 -3.78
C SER A 96 -13.04 -3.93 -4.82
N GLY A 97 -11.79 -4.11 -5.26
CA GLY A 97 -11.13 -3.26 -6.24
C GLY A 97 -11.47 -3.64 -7.69
N THR A 98 -10.90 -2.86 -8.62
CA THR A 98 -11.01 -3.10 -10.05
C THR A 98 -9.65 -3.37 -10.67
N VAL A 99 -9.65 -3.99 -11.86
CA VAL A 99 -8.43 -4.19 -12.65
C VAL A 99 -7.73 -2.86 -12.93
N GLN A 100 -8.50 -1.83 -13.28
CA GLN A 100 -7.96 -0.50 -13.54
C GLN A 100 -7.29 0.10 -12.30
N GLU A 101 -7.95 0.01 -11.14
CA GLU A 101 -7.40 0.52 -9.88
C GLU A 101 -6.04 -0.12 -9.55
N MET A 102 -5.92 -1.43 -9.72
CA MET A 102 -4.67 -2.14 -9.48
C MET A 102 -3.59 -1.75 -10.50
N SER A 103 -3.94 -1.65 -11.78
CA SER A 103 -3.03 -1.22 -12.84
C SER A 103 -2.52 0.20 -12.61
N GLU A 104 -3.42 1.12 -12.26
CA GLU A 104 -3.06 2.51 -11.94
C GLU A 104 -2.16 2.61 -10.71
N TRP A 105 -2.33 1.72 -9.74
CA TRP A 105 -1.46 1.71 -8.56
C TRP A 105 -0.02 1.30 -8.90
N VAL A 106 0.15 0.29 -9.74
CA VAL A 106 1.48 -0.12 -10.21
C VAL A 106 2.11 0.98 -11.06
N GLU A 107 1.36 1.64 -11.92
CA GLU A 107 1.80 2.81 -12.68
C GLU A 107 2.25 3.96 -11.75
N TYR A 108 1.43 4.28 -10.76
CA TYR A 108 1.74 5.31 -9.75
C TYR A 108 3.06 5.04 -9.03
N ILE A 109 3.29 3.78 -8.64
CA ILE A 109 4.48 3.40 -7.89
C ILE A 109 5.73 3.37 -8.79
N THR A 110 5.60 2.83 -9.99
CA THR A 110 6.77 2.35 -10.74
C THR A 110 7.10 3.13 -12.01
N PHE A 111 6.18 3.92 -12.56
CA PHE A 111 6.43 4.57 -13.84
C PHE A 111 7.21 5.89 -13.66
N GLU A 112 8.33 6.00 -14.38
CA GLU A 112 9.20 7.20 -14.34
C GLU A 112 8.78 8.28 -15.34
N GLY A 113 8.13 7.87 -16.44
CA GLY A 113 7.75 8.76 -17.54
C GLY A 113 6.60 9.71 -17.23
N VAL A 114 6.00 10.24 -18.29
CA VAL A 114 4.83 11.13 -18.20
C VAL A 114 3.55 10.33 -18.34
N SER A 115 2.76 10.32 -17.29
CA SER A 115 1.43 9.70 -17.27
C SER A 115 0.58 10.28 -16.15
N PRO A 116 -0.76 10.11 -16.19
CA PRO A 116 -1.61 10.64 -15.14
C PRO A 116 -1.23 10.16 -13.72
N MET A 117 -0.82 8.90 -13.58
CA MET A 117 -0.47 8.35 -12.26
C MET A 117 0.96 8.72 -11.85
N ALA A 118 1.91 8.79 -12.77
CA ALA A 118 3.24 9.30 -12.47
C ALA A 118 3.19 10.79 -12.10
N ASP A 119 2.39 11.57 -12.78
CA ASP A 119 2.18 12.99 -12.47
C ASP A 119 1.51 13.18 -11.11
N LEU A 120 0.52 12.33 -10.78
CA LEU A 120 -0.11 12.32 -9.44
C LEU A 120 0.89 11.99 -8.33
N ARG A 121 1.80 11.03 -8.54
CA ARG A 121 2.88 10.73 -7.58
C ARG A 121 3.76 11.96 -7.33
N LYS A 122 4.19 12.63 -8.40
CA LYS A 122 5.02 13.85 -8.33
C LYS A 122 4.28 14.98 -7.62
N GLN A 123 3.01 15.17 -7.95
CA GLN A 123 2.15 16.14 -7.28
C GLN A 123 1.99 15.85 -5.79
N ASN A 124 1.98 14.58 -5.40
CA ASN A 124 1.94 14.14 -4.00
C ASN A 124 3.31 14.16 -3.31
N GLY A 125 4.35 14.71 -3.96
CA GLY A 125 5.63 15.01 -3.35
C GLY A 125 6.72 13.96 -3.53
N HIS A 126 6.55 12.98 -4.42
CA HIS A 126 7.59 11.98 -4.72
C HIS A 126 7.92 11.93 -6.22
N GLU A 127 9.05 12.53 -6.58
CA GLU A 127 9.46 12.69 -7.99
C GLU A 127 9.81 11.35 -8.64
N LYS A 128 10.68 10.58 -7.99
CA LYS A 128 11.18 9.31 -8.53
C LYS A 128 10.20 8.16 -8.27
N PRO A 129 10.12 7.17 -9.17
CA PRO A 129 9.38 5.94 -8.89
C PRO A 129 10.05 5.13 -7.79
N TRP A 130 9.26 4.22 -7.20
CA TRP A 130 9.77 3.17 -6.31
C TRP A 130 9.87 1.85 -7.06
N LYS A 131 10.62 0.94 -6.47
CA LYS A 131 10.69 -0.44 -6.94
C LYS A 131 9.74 -1.31 -6.14
N ILE A 132 8.97 -2.15 -6.82
CA ILE A 132 8.23 -3.25 -6.21
C ILE A 132 9.03 -4.53 -6.42
N ASP A 133 9.42 -5.20 -5.32
CA ASP A 133 10.12 -6.49 -5.42
C ASP A 133 9.13 -7.65 -5.61
N PHE A 134 7.98 -7.60 -4.90
CA PHE A 134 6.92 -8.59 -4.99
C PHE A 134 5.56 -7.89 -5.05
N PHE A 135 4.65 -8.43 -5.85
CA PHE A 135 3.29 -7.95 -5.96
C PHE A 135 2.31 -9.11 -5.78
N GLY A 136 1.41 -8.99 -4.80
CA GLY A 136 0.35 -9.95 -4.53
C GLY A 136 -0.95 -9.55 -5.22
N VAL A 137 -1.59 -10.49 -5.87
CA VAL A 137 -2.90 -10.31 -6.51
C VAL A 137 -3.96 -10.86 -5.57
N GLY A 138 -4.38 -10.04 -4.61
CA GLY A 138 -5.34 -10.42 -3.57
C GLY A 138 -4.71 -11.07 -2.33
N ASN A 139 -5.56 -11.35 -1.35
CA ASN A 139 -5.21 -12.02 -0.10
C ASN A 139 -6.36 -12.93 0.34
N GLU A 140 -6.07 -14.21 0.60
CA GLU A 140 -7.07 -15.16 1.10
C GLU A 140 -8.41 -15.10 0.36
N ASN A 141 -8.38 -15.08 -0.97
CA ASN A 141 -9.56 -14.84 -1.80
C ASN A 141 -10.60 -15.99 -1.71
N TRP A 142 -10.19 -17.15 -1.20
CA TRP A 142 -11.06 -18.26 -0.82
C TRP A 142 -11.96 -17.95 0.38
N GLY A 143 -11.60 -16.96 1.19
CA GLY A 143 -12.28 -16.55 2.41
C GLY A 143 -12.57 -15.05 2.40
N CYS A 144 -11.97 -14.31 3.35
CA CYS A 144 -12.23 -12.89 3.56
C CYS A 144 -11.91 -11.98 2.36
N GLY A 145 -11.06 -12.40 1.46
CA GLY A 145 -10.72 -11.68 0.23
C GLY A 145 -11.72 -11.89 -0.93
N GLY A 146 -12.95 -12.29 -0.66
CA GLY A 146 -14.00 -12.37 -1.68
C GLY A 146 -14.76 -13.69 -1.78
N ASN A 147 -14.45 -14.66 -0.90
CA ASN A 147 -15.11 -15.97 -0.85
C ASN A 147 -15.21 -16.65 -2.22
N MET A 148 -14.08 -16.70 -2.93
CA MET A 148 -14.01 -17.20 -4.29
C MET A 148 -13.69 -18.69 -4.34
N THR A 149 -14.26 -19.38 -5.35
CA THR A 149 -13.75 -20.73 -5.69
C THR A 149 -12.38 -20.62 -6.36
N PRO A 150 -11.54 -21.69 -6.31
CA PRO A 150 -10.23 -21.67 -6.97
C PRO A 150 -10.31 -21.35 -8.47
N GLU A 151 -11.31 -21.87 -9.16
CA GLU A 151 -11.51 -21.66 -10.60
C GLU A 151 -11.88 -20.20 -10.92
N TYR A 152 -12.74 -19.60 -10.12
CA TYR A 152 -13.11 -18.20 -10.26
C TYR A 152 -11.91 -17.29 -9.99
N TYR A 153 -11.17 -17.53 -8.92
CA TYR A 153 -9.95 -16.77 -8.62
C TYR A 153 -8.91 -16.93 -9.74
N ALA A 154 -8.70 -18.14 -10.25
CA ALA A 154 -7.75 -18.38 -11.34
C ALA A 154 -8.10 -17.54 -12.59
N ASN A 155 -9.38 -17.44 -12.92
CA ASN A 155 -9.84 -16.60 -14.04
C ASN A 155 -9.65 -15.11 -13.75
N LEU A 156 -9.97 -14.64 -12.55
CA LEU A 156 -9.71 -13.26 -12.13
C LEU A 156 -8.21 -12.95 -12.13
N TYR A 157 -7.38 -13.82 -11.59
CA TYR A 157 -5.93 -13.68 -11.58
C TYR A 157 -5.37 -13.46 -12.98
N ARG A 158 -5.77 -14.30 -13.94
CA ARG A 158 -5.36 -14.17 -15.35
C ARG A 158 -5.70 -12.80 -15.90
N ARG A 159 -6.88 -12.29 -15.58
CA ARG A 159 -7.33 -10.96 -16.02
C ARG A 159 -6.53 -9.84 -15.35
N TYR A 160 -6.41 -9.86 -14.03
CA TYR A 160 -5.70 -8.82 -13.27
C TYR A 160 -4.21 -8.77 -13.66
N GLN A 161 -3.53 -9.90 -13.67
CA GLN A 161 -2.10 -9.95 -13.99
C GLN A 161 -1.79 -9.48 -15.42
N THR A 162 -2.73 -9.57 -16.34
CA THR A 162 -2.55 -9.06 -17.70
C THR A 162 -2.37 -7.54 -17.72
N TYR A 163 -2.99 -6.82 -16.80
CA TYR A 163 -2.96 -5.36 -16.73
C TYR A 163 -2.00 -4.81 -15.67
N VAL A 164 -1.49 -5.66 -14.79
CA VAL A 164 -0.41 -5.31 -13.87
C VAL A 164 0.92 -5.41 -14.62
N ARG A 165 1.29 -4.32 -15.28
CA ARG A 165 2.44 -4.28 -16.17
C ARG A 165 3.68 -3.77 -15.45
N GLN A 166 4.84 -4.25 -15.89
CA GLN A 166 6.10 -3.62 -15.52
C GLN A 166 6.30 -2.37 -16.37
N TYR A 167 6.36 -1.22 -15.72
CA TYR A 167 6.61 0.06 -16.38
C TYR A 167 8.10 0.41 -16.45
N HIS A 168 8.98 -0.46 -15.95
CA HIS A 168 10.42 -0.38 -16.19
C HIS A 168 10.79 -1.26 -17.37
N GLN A 169 11.48 -0.69 -18.31
CA GLN A 169 12.27 -1.41 -19.31
C GLN A 169 13.73 -1.12 -19.10
#